data_db606e2f24826e447f9b4788302f46a1
#
_entry.id   db606e2f24826e447f9b4788302f46a1
#
_cell.length_a   1.000
_cell.length_b   1.000
_cell.length_c   1.000
_cell.angle_alpha   90.00
_cell.angle_beta   90.00
_cell.angle_gamma   90.00
#
_symmetry.space_group_name_H-M   'P 1'
#
loop_
_entity.id
_entity.type
_entity.pdbx_description
1 polymer ?
#
loop_
_entity_poly.entity_id
_entity_poly.type
_entity_poly.pdbx_seq_one_letter_code
_entity_poly.pdbx_strand_id
1 'polypeptide(L)'
;MTREEAVKILSVLKAAYPNAYRGMTKDEANGTIGVWAVQFCDIPYPVVSIAVNKLISTNTFPPSINEVKEKIQSLYWEASGMLESHRTATIGIKLNDDDPNEKPVYMGKRLDDKTLAFVKEIVRVTEPMKTKQLLEPSLDSLLTGLNGYLLGGNSDSLKLK
;
A
#
# COMPACT_ATOMS: atom_id res chain seq x y z
N MET A 1 -11.74 -1.29 -5.61
CA MET A 1 -12.32 -2.67 -5.49
C MET A 1 -13.81 -2.60 -5.25
N THR A 2 -14.61 -3.40 -5.96
CA THR A 2 -16.06 -3.50 -5.78
C THR A 2 -16.43 -4.43 -4.63
N ARG A 3 -17.72 -4.41 -4.22
CA ARG A 3 -18.24 -5.35 -3.21
C ARG A 3 -18.11 -6.83 -3.66
N GLU A 4 -18.35 -7.11 -4.93
CA GLU A 4 -18.22 -8.46 -5.49
C GLU A 4 -16.78 -8.96 -5.49
N GLU A 5 -15.84 -8.06 -5.74
CA GLU A 5 -14.41 -8.34 -5.65
C GLU A 5 -13.97 -8.58 -4.20
N ALA A 6 -14.55 -7.86 -3.23
CA ALA A 6 -14.31 -8.10 -1.80
C ALA A 6 -14.81 -9.50 -1.39
N VAL A 7 -15.94 -9.97 -1.93
CA VAL A 7 -16.41 -11.34 -1.72
C VAL A 7 -15.37 -12.36 -2.19
N LYS A 8 -14.74 -12.14 -3.35
CA LYS A 8 -13.69 -13.05 -3.87
C LYS A 8 -12.49 -13.11 -2.91
N ILE A 9 -12.02 -11.94 -2.42
CA ILE A 9 -10.91 -11.87 -1.44
C ILE A 9 -11.26 -12.65 -0.17
N LEU A 10 -12.43 -12.41 0.41
CA LEU A 10 -12.84 -13.10 1.64
C LEU A 10 -13.06 -14.60 1.42
N SER A 11 -13.48 -15.02 0.23
CA SER A 11 -13.57 -16.45 -0.11
C SER A 11 -12.18 -17.11 -0.11
N VAL A 12 -11.17 -16.43 -0.63
CA VAL A 12 -9.78 -16.89 -0.60
C VAL A 12 -9.26 -16.97 0.83
N LEU A 13 -9.49 -15.93 1.64
CA LEU A 13 -9.09 -15.91 3.05
C LEU A 13 -9.78 -17.02 3.85
N LYS A 14 -11.08 -17.26 3.63
CA LYS A 14 -11.83 -18.35 4.28
C LYS A 14 -11.27 -19.71 3.88
N ALA A 15 -10.87 -19.89 2.64
CA ALA A 15 -10.27 -21.14 2.18
C ALA A 15 -8.87 -21.37 2.78
N ALA A 16 -8.07 -20.29 2.92
CA ALA A 16 -6.73 -20.34 3.49
C ALA A 16 -6.75 -20.52 5.03
N TYR A 17 -7.74 -19.93 5.70
CA TYR A 17 -7.85 -19.91 7.17
C TYR A 17 -9.22 -20.41 7.66
N PRO A 18 -9.59 -21.67 7.42
CA PRO A 18 -10.94 -22.18 7.69
C PRO A 18 -11.34 -22.07 9.16
N ASN A 19 -10.39 -22.19 10.08
CA ASN A 19 -10.65 -22.11 11.51
C ASN A 19 -11.01 -20.69 11.98
N ALA A 20 -10.41 -19.66 11.38
CA ALA A 20 -10.69 -18.27 11.73
C ALA A 20 -12.08 -17.80 11.29
N TYR A 21 -12.62 -18.40 10.25
CA TYR A 21 -13.95 -18.07 9.70
C TYR A 21 -15.00 -19.12 10.03
N ARG A 22 -14.69 -20.06 10.95
CA ARG A 22 -15.61 -21.11 11.36
C ARG A 22 -16.75 -20.51 12.18
N GLY A 23 -17.99 -20.80 11.78
CA GLY A 23 -19.18 -20.30 12.49
C GLY A 23 -19.56 -18.86 12.17
N MET A 24 -18.86 -18.19 11.26
CA MET A 24 -19.22 -16.83 10.81
C MET A 24 -20.65 -16.85 10.23
N THR A 25 -21.50 -16.00 10.78
CA THR A 25 -22.87 -15.81 10.30
C THR A 25 -22.90 -15.06 8.97
N LYS A 26 -24.03 -15.10 8.28
CA LYS A 26 -24.22 -14.38 7.02
C LYS A 26 -24.11 -12.85 7.21
N ASP A 27 -24.59 -12.33 8.33
CA ASP A 27 -24.57 -10.89 8.63
C ASP A 27 -23.16 -10.42 8.96
N GLU A 28 -22.38 -11.18 9.73
CA GLU A 28 -20.96 -10.91 9.99
C GLU A 28 -20.15 -10.93 8.69
N ALA A 29 -20.40 -11.92 7.83
CA ALA A 29 -19.75 -12.00 6.52
C ALA A 29 -20.09 -10.78 5.66
N ASN A 30 -21.36 -10.36 5.61
CA ASN A 30 -21.80 -9.17 4.88
C ASN A 30 -21.17 -7.87 5.43
N GLY A 31 -21.07 -7.75 6.75
CA GLY A 31 -20.39 -6.63 7.42
C GLY A 31 -18.92 -6.57 7.05
N THR A 32 -18.22 -7.70 7.15
CA THR A 32 -16.81 -7.82 6.78
C THR A 32 -16.58 -7.45 5.30
N ILE A 33 -17.41 -7.98 4.38
CA ILE A 33 -17.37 -7.64 2.95
C ILE A 33 -17.53 -6.12 2.75
N GLY A 34 -18.47 -5.49 3.47
CA GLY A 34 -18.71 -4.06 3.39
C GLY A 34 -17.48 -3.25 3.79
N VAL A 35 -16.87 -3.60 4.93
CA VAL A 35 -15.65 -2.93 5.41
C VAL A 35 -14.50 -3.06 4.40
N TRP A 36 -14.25 -4.26 3.90
CA TRP A 36 -13.19 -4.48 2.90
C TRP A 36 -13.45 -3.71 1.60
N ALA A 37 -14.68 -3.70 1.10
CA ALA A 37 -15.05 -2.95 -0.10
C ALA A 37 -14.79 -1.44 0.06
N VAL A 38 -15.14 -0.87 1.21
CA VAL A 38 -14.92 0.55 1.52
C VAL A 38 -13.42 0.86 1.67
N GLN A 39 -12.68 0.03 2.41
CA GLN A 39 -11.26 0.28 2.70
C GLN A 39 -10.34 0.17 1.48
N PHE A 40 -10.78 -0.55 0.45
CA PHE A 40 -10.03 -0.77 -0.79
C PHE A 40 -10.77 -0.26 -2.04
N CYS A 41 -11.74 0.66 -1.89
CA CYS A 41 -12.55 1.17 -3.01
C CYS A 41 -11.70 1.76 -4.14
N ASP A 42 -10.61 2.47 -3.79
CA ASP A 42 -9.71 3.14 -4.73
C ASP A 42 -8.60 2.25 -5.28
N ILE A 43 -8.55 0.98 -4.83
CA ILE A 43 -7.48 0.05 -5.20
C ILE A 43 -8.06 -1.05 -6.10
N PRO A 44 -7.47 -1.32 -7.27
CA PRO A 44 -7.90 -2.40 -8.15
C PRO A 44 -7.76 -3.77 -7.50
N TYR A 45 -8.74 -4.62 -7.72
CA TYR A 45 -8.77 -5.99 -7.23
C TYR A 45 -7.48 -6.79 -7.46
N PRO A 46 -6.83 -6.75 -8.66
CA PRO A 46 -5.59 -7.50 -8.87
C PRO A 46 -4.47 -7.16 -7.88
N VAL A 47 -4.34 -5.87 -7.51
CA VAL A 47 -3.31 -5.41 -6.56
C VAL A 47 -3.59 -5.92 -5.15
N VAL A 48 -4.86 -5.80 -4.70
CA VAL A 48 -5.29 -6.34 -3.39
C VAL A 48 -5.10 -7.86 -3.36
N SER A 49 -5.48 -8.55 -4.43
CA SER A 49 -5.36 -10.01 -4.54
C SER A 49 -3.91 -10.48 -4.42
N ILE A 50 -2.95 -9.79 -5.07
CA ILE A 50 -1.53 -10.10 -4.96
C ILE A 50 -1.03 -9.90 -3.53
N ALA A 51 -1.38 -8.76 -2.91
CA ALA A 51 -0.98 -8.49 -1.53
C ALA A 51 -1.50 -9.56 -0.57
N VAL A 52 -2.78 -9.91 -0.68
CA VAL A 52 -3.41 -10.96 0.14
C VAL A 52 -2.73 -12.32 -0.09
N ASN A 53 -2.48 -12.72 -1.34
CA ASN A 53 -1.82 -13.99 -1.63
C ASN A 53 -0.38 -14.05 -1.08
N LYS A 54 0.37 -12.93 -1.16
CA LYS A 54 1.71 -12.86 -0.54
C LYS A 54 1.63 -12.98 0.98
N LEU A 55 0.63 -12.37 1.63
CA LEU A 55 0.43 -12.47 3.08
C LEU A 55 -0.02 -13.87 3.50
N ILE A 56 -0.88 -14.53 2.75
CA ILE A 56 -1.29 -15.92 3.02
C ILE A 56 -0.08 -16.86 3.06
N SER A 57 0.92 -16.63 2.20
CA SER A 57 2.12 -17.48 2.15
C SER A 57 3.08 -17.26 3.33
N THR A 58 2.94 -16.16 4.08
CA THR A 58 3.84 -15.80 5.19
C THR A 58 3.17 -15.81 6.56
N ASN A 59 1.86 -15.57 6.61
CA ASN A 59 1.13 -15.40 7.85
C ASN A 59 0.44 -16.68 8.30
N THR A 60 0.52 -16.97 9.60
CA THR A 60 -0.22 -18.09 10.23
C THR A 60 -1.70 -17.75 10.45
N PHE A 61 -2.03 -16.46 10.58
CA PHE A 61 -3.38 -15.94 10.83
C PHE A 61 -3.87 -15.08 9.65
N PRO A 62 -5.19 -14.92 9.49
CA PRO A 62 -5.73 -14.05 8.45
C PRO A 62 -5.15 -12.63 8.59
N PRO A 63 -4.69 -12.04 7.49
CA PRO A 63 -4.16 -10.68 7.52
C PRO A 63 -5.25 -9.66 7.84
N SER A 64 -4.89 -8.68 8.62
CA SER A 64 -5.70 -7.48 8.87
C SER A 64 -5.71 -6.56 7.65
N ILE A 65 -6.66 -5.64 7.60
CA ILE A 65 -6.73 -4.60 6.56
C ILE A 65 -5.44 -3.77 6.51
N ASN A 66 -4.86 -3.45 7.68
CA ASN A 66 -3.63 -2.67 7.76
C ASN A 66 -2.43 -3.43 7.17
N GLU A 67 -2.25 -4.71 7.50
CA GLU A 67 -1.20 -5.54 6.91
C GLU A 67 -1.32 -5.62 5.39
N VAL A 68 -2.56 -5.71 4.86
CA VAL A 68 -2.78 -5.71 3.42
C VAL A 68 -2.42 -4.35 2.81
N LYS A 69 -2.75 -3.23 3.45
CA LYS A 69 -2.35 -1.89 3.00
C LYS A 69 -0.83 -1.71 3.00
N GLU A 70 -0.16 -2.13 4.05
CA GLU A 70 1.32 -2.12 4.14
C GLU A 70 1.94 -2.98 3.05
N LYS A 71 1.37 -4.16 2.79
CA LYS A 71 1.85 -5.03 1.72
C LYS A 71 1.65 -4.42 0.34
N ILE A 72 0.53 -3.75 0.09
CA ILE A 72 0.29 -3.01 -1.16
C ILE A 72 1.35 -1.90 -1.34
N GLN A 73 1.69 -1.20 -0.25
CA GLN A 73 2.75 -0.19 -0.30
C GLN A 73 4.13 -0.81 -0.59
N SER A 74 4.43 -1.97 0.00
CA SER A 74 5.64 -2.73 -0.33
C SER A 74 5.69 -3.10 -1.82
N LEU A 75 4.55 -3.44 -2.44
CA LEU A 75 4.47 -3.73 -3.88
C LEU A 75 4.85 -2.53 -4.75
N TYR A 76 4.59 -1.29 -4.31
CA TYR A 76 5.03 -0.08 -5.01
C TYR A 76 6.56 -0.05 -5.15
N TRP A 77 7.28 -0.30 -4.05
CA TRP A 77 8.74 -0.27 -4.07
C TRP A 77 9.33 -1.40 -4.91
N GLU A 78 8.75 -2.62 -4.80
CA GLU A 78 9.13 -3.75 -5.63
C GLU A 78 8.95 -3.43 -7.12
N ALA A 79 7.78 -2.89 -7.48
CA ALA A 79 7.43 -2.53 -8.86
C ALA A 79 8.31 -1.38 -9.39
N SER A 80 8.55 -0.35 -8.58
CA SER A 80 9.43 0.78 -8.95
C SER A 80 10.87 0.32 -9.20
N GLY A 81 11.38 -0.59 -8.37
CA GLY A 81 12.69 -1.21 -8.57
C GLY A 81 12.77 -2.03 -9.86
N MET A 82 11.70 -2.76 -10.20
CA MET A 82 11.61 -3.50 -11.46
C MET A 82 11.60 -2.57 -12.68
N LEU A 83 10.89 -1.43 -12.61
CA LEU A 83 10.87 -0.45 -13.70
C LEU A 83 12.24 0.20 -13.88
N GLU A 84 12.92 0.56 -12.81
CA GLU A 84 14.26 1.13 -12.88
C GLU A 84 15.26 0.12 -13.44
N SER A 85 15.19 -1.14 -13.00
CA SER A 85 16.01 -2.22 -13.57
C SER A 85 15.76 -2.43 -15.07
N HIS A 86 14.50 -2.35 -15.51
CA HIS A 86 14.13 -2.41 -16.93
C HIS A 86 14.68 -1.19 -17.70
N ARG A 87 14.54 0.02 -17.14
CA ARG A 87 15.03 1.25 -17.74
C ARG A 87 16.55 1.19 -17.95
N THR A 88 17.31 0.82 -16.94
CA THR A 88 18.77 0.74 -17.02
C THR A 88 19.24 -0.36 -17.96
N ALA A 89 18.50 -1.46 -18.08
CA ALA A 89 18.78 -2.52 -19.06
C ALA A 89 18.45 -2.14 -20.50
N THR A 90 17.59 -1.11 -20.70
CA THR A 90 17.11 -0.71 -22.04
C THR A 90 17.82 0.53 -22.56
N ILE A 91 17.97 1.55 -21.73
CA ILE A 91 18.56 2.85 -22.11
C ILE A 91 20.05 2.89 -21.77
N GLY A 92 20.47 2.16 -20.72
CA GLY A 92 21.81 2.26 -20.15
C GLY A 92 21.97 3.47 -19.22
N ILE A 93 23.08 3.52 -18.53
CA ILE A 93 23.47 4.60 -17.63
C ILE A 93 24.82 5.12 -18.10
N LYS A 94 24.97 6.43 -18.27
CA LYS A 94 26.27 7.09 -18.36
C LYS A 94 26.77 7.38 -16.95
N LEU A 95 28.03 7.06 -16.68
CA LEU A 95 28.67 7.31 -15.38
C LEU A 95 29.19 8.75 -15.29
N ASN A 96 29.47 9.37 -16.45
CA ASN A 96 29.86 10.76 -16.56
C ASN A 96 29.03 11.43 -17.66
N ASP A 97 28.02 12.18 -17.29
CA ASP A 97 27.13 12.87 -18.24
C ASP A 97 27.84 13.97 -19.04
N ASP A 98 28.98 14.44 -18.56
CA ASP A 98 29.78 15.49 -19.20
C ASP A 98 30.70 14.98 -20.32
N ASP A 99 30.90 13.65 -20.43
CA ASP A 99 31.69 13.03 -21.51
C ASP A 99 30.74 12.60 -22.66
N PRO A 100 30.79 13.33 -23.81
CA PRO A 100 29.98 12.97 -24.98
C PRO A 100 30.35 11.64 -25.61
N ASN A 101 31.55 11.11 -25.37
CA ASN A 101 32.07 9.88 -25.95
C ASN A 101 31.83 8.66 -25.04
N GLU A 102 31.36 8.86 -23.80
CA GLU A 102 31.10 7.76 -22.89
C GLU A 102 29.94 6.90 -23.41
N LYS A 103 30.22 5.60 -23.51
CA LYS A 103 29.23 4.60 -23.90
C LYS A 103 28.36 4.27 -22.68
N PRO A 104 27.02 4.19 -22.83
CA PRO A 104 26.16 3.80 -21.75
C PRO A 104 26.43 2.37 -21.29
N VAL A 105 26.44 2.18 -19.97
CA VAL A 105 26.53 0.86 -19.34
C VAL A 105 25.11 0.34 -19.15
N TYR A 106 24.85 -0.85 -19.67
CA TYR A 106 23.56 -1.53 -19.57
C TYR A 106 23.58 -2.47 -18.37
N MET A 107 22.72 -2.19 -17.40
CA MET A 107 22.60 -3.00 -16.19
C MET A 107 21.12 -3.30 -15.91
N GLY A 108 20.87 -4.43 -15.21
CA GLY A 108 19.53 -4.80 -14.83
C GLY A 108 18.89 -5.83 -15.76
N LYS A 109 17.59 -6.03 -15.60
CA LYS A 109 16.81 -7.05 -16.33
C LYS A 109 15.72 -6.40 -17.17
N ARG A 110 15.68 -6.70 -18.45
CA ARG A 110 14.55 -6.35 -19.31
C ARG A 110 13.32 -7.15 -18.95
N LEU A 111 12.19 -6.48 -18.85
CA LEU A 111 10.87 -7.09 -18.69
C LEU A 111 10.24 -7.30 -20.07
N ASP A 112 9.46 -8.36 -20.21
CA ASP A 112 8.56 -8.53 -21.35
C ASP A 112 7.41 -7.52 -21.30
N ASP A 113 6.76 -7.26 -22.43
CA ASP A 113 5.74 -6.21 -22.56
C ASP A 113 4.56 -6.39 -21.61
N LYS A 114 4.15 -7.64 -21.35
CA LYS A 114 3.03 -7.94 -20.45
C LYS A 114 3.40 -7.63 -19.00
N THR A 115 4.56 -8.09 -18.57
CA THR A 115 5.09 -7.81 -17.23
C THR A 115 5.33 -6.32 -17.06
N LEU A 116 5.88 -5.65 -18.06
CA LEU A 116 6.11 -4.20 -18.03
C LEU A 116 4.80 -3.42 -17.87
N ALA A 117 3.77 -3.76 -18.64
CA ALA A 117 2.46 -3.12 -18.53
C ALA A 117 1.84 -3.32 -17.14
N PHE A 118 1.94 -4.54 -16.61
CA PHE A 118 1.43 -4.87 -15.29
C PHE A 118 2.17 -4.13 -14.16
N VAL A 119 3.50 -4.09 -14.23
CA VAL A 119 4.34 -3.38 -13.23
C VAL A 119 4.07 -1.88 -13.26
N LYS A 120 3.91 -1.28 -14.45
CA LYS A 120 3.50 0.13 -14.60
C LYS A 120 2.14 0.40 -13.96
N GLU A 121 1.19 -0.51 -14.13
CA GLU A 121 -0.14 -0.37 -13.51
C GLU A 121 -0.07 -0.44 -11.99
N ILE A 122 0.73 -1.35 -11.43
CA ILE A 122 0.95 -1.39 -9.97
C ILE A 122 1.47 -0.04 -9.47
N VAL A 123 2.52 0.50 -10.08
CA VAL A 123 3.10 1.80 -9.68
C VAL A 123 2.05 2.90 -9.76
N ARG A 124 1.33 3.01 -10.90
CA ARG A 124 0.30 4.03 -11.12
C ARG A 124 -0.78 4.04 -10.03
N VAL A 125 -1.19 2.86 -9.61
CA VAL A 125 -2.30 2.71 -8.64
C VAL A 125 -1.84 2.90 -7.20
N THR A 126 -0.60 2.51 -6.89
CA THR A 126 -0.08 2.55 -5.52
C THR A 126 0.63 3.87 -5.19
N GLU A 127 1.04 4.65 -6.17
CA GLU A 127 1.70 5.95 -5.97
C GLU A 127 0.86 6.96 -5.19
N PRO A 128 -0.45 7.14 -5.43
CA PRO A 128 -1.31 8.03 -4.65
C PRO A 128 -1.40 7.66 -3.18
N MET A 129 -1.28 6.38 -2.83
CA MET A 129 -1.28 5.92 -1.43
C MET A 129 -0.05 6.41 -0.68
N LYS A 130 1.13 6.43 -1.33
CA LYS A 130 2.37 6.98 -0.77
C LYS A 130 2.22 8.46 -0.44
N THR A 131 1.65 9.24 -1.36
CA THR A 131 1.46 10.69 -1.18
C THR A 131 0.48 10.98 -0.05
N LYS A 132 -0.61 10.22 0.07
CA LYS A 132 -1.62 10.39 1.12
C LYS A 132 -1.04 10.10 2.51
N GLN A 133 -0.20 9.08 2.65
CA GLN A 133 0.44 8.72 3.92
C GLN A 133 1.49 9.75 4.37
N LEU A 134 2.16 10.42 3.42
CA LEU A 134 3.10 11.53 3.71
C LEU A 134 2.38 12.83 4.09
N LEU A 135 1.10 12.98 3.72
CA LEU A 135 0.29 14.17 3.99
C LEU A 135 -0.60 14.02 5.24
N GLU A 136 -0.86 12.79 5.69
CA GLU A 136 -1.55 12.59 6.97
C GLU A 136 -0.52 12.78 8.09
N PRO A 137 -0.71 13.83 8.95
CA PRO A 137 0.13 13.98 10.12
C PRO A 137 -0.02 12.71 10.98
N SER A 138 1.09 12.14 11.42
CA SER A 138 1.04 10.99 12.33
C SER A 138 0.16 11.36 13.54
N LEU A 139 -0.60 10.39 14.06
CA LEU A 139 -1.43 10.59 15.28
C LEU A 139 -0.61 11.22 16.41
N ASP A 140 0.67 10.90 16.49
CA ASP A 140 1.61 11.50 17.46
C ASP A 140 1.85 12.99 17.23
N SER A 141 1.90 13.47 15.99
CA SER A 141 2.03 14.91 15.70
C SER A 141 0.71 15.66 15.96
N LEU A 142 -0.45 15.01 15.76
CA LEU A 142 -1.76 15.57 16.13
C LEU A 142 -1.93 15.61 17.66
N LEU A 143 -1.53 14.56 18.38
CA LEU A 143 -1.56 14.53 19.84
C LEU A 143 -0.59 15.53 20.47
N THR A 144 0.59 15.72 19.88
CA THR A 144 1.56 16.73 20.33
C THR A 144 1.03 18.14 20.07
N GLY A 145 0.38 18.39 18.95
CA GLY A 145 -0.31 19.65 18.65
C GLY A 145 -1.46 19.94 19.61
N LEU A 146 -2.31 18.94 19.90
CA LEU A 146 -3.41 19.04 20.86
C LEU A 146 -2.93 19.28 22.29
N ASN A 147 -1.89 18.59 22.74
CA ASN A 147 -1.28 18.82 24.06
C ASN A 147 -0.68 20.23 24.18
N GLY A 148 -0.04 20.74 23.13
CA GLY A 148 0.45 22.11 23.09
C GLY A 148 -0.68 23.15 23.19
N TYR A 149 -1.84 22.86 22.60
CA TYR A 149 -3.02 23.73 22.66
C TYR A 149 -3.71 23.67 24.03
N LEU A 150 -3.79 22.50 24.67
CA LEU A 150 -4.41 22.31 25.98
C LEU A 150 -3.54 22.80 27.14
N LEU A 151 -2.21 22.76 27.00
CA LEU A 151 -1.28 23.19 28.05
C LEU A 151 -0.80 24.63 27.86
N GLY A 152 -1.01 25.25 26.68
CA GLY A 152 -0.67 26.65 26.38
C GLY A 152 -1.76 27.68 26.66
N GLY A 153 -2.94 27.24 27.08
CA GLY A 153 -4.09 28.10 27.35
C GLY A 153 -4.28 28.41 28.84
N ASN A 154 -3.91 29.61 29.25
CA ASN A 154 -4.30 30.32 30.49
C ASN A 154 -3.50 30.07 31.75
N SER A 155 -2.44 30.80 31.90
CA SER A 155 -2.01 31.32 33.21
C SER A 155 -2.01 32.86 33.28
N ASP A 156 -2.87 33.57 32.54
CA ASP A 156 -3.06 34.98 32.72
C ASP A 156 -4.56 35.32 32.69
N SER A 157 -5.10 35.56 33.88
CA SER A 157 -6.19 36.51 34.21
C SER A 157 -7.14 35.95 35.28
N LEU A 158 -6.72 35.99 36.53
CA LEU A 158 -7.64 36.18 37.65
C LEU A 158 -6.92 36.91 38.79
N LYS A 159 -6.54 38.16 38.52
CA LYS A 159 -6.42 39.19 39.60
C LYS A 159 -7.74 39.96 39.61
N LEU A 160 -8.67 39.51 40.42
CA LEU A 160 -9.81 40.32 40.87
C LEU A 160 -9.38 41.10 42.11
N LYS A 161 -9.50 42.41 41.97
CA LYS A 161 -9.51 43.35 43.10
C LYS A 161 -10.85 43.22 43.87
#